data_d788f6d947653009c86bd3a9da72fe0b
#
_entry.id   d788f6d947653009c86bd3a9da72fe0b
#
_cell.length_a   1.000
_cell.length_b   1.000
_cell.length_c   1.000
_cell.angle_alpha   90.00
_cell.angle_beta   90.00
_cell.angle_gamma   90.00
#
_symmetry.space_group_name_H-M   'P 1'
#
loop_
_entity.id
_entity.type
_entity.pdbx_description
1 polymer ?
#
loop_
_entity_poly.entity_id
_entity_poly.type
_entity_poly.pdbx_seq_one_letter_code
_entity_poly.pdbx_strand_id
1 'polypeptide(L)'
;MGLPLLHTAMTAAEFLAWDEHQTLRREFVRGEVFAMAGGEDRNNTVAGNLYATLRQHLSGSPCRVYMSDVKLRVEVADCYFYPDVMVTCSTADAASRLIKRDAVLVVEVLSPSTSAYDRGDKFADYRALPSLAEYLLVDVDKRRCDLYRKGVDGLWVLHPTQGEQPLVLASVGLTLAAGALWADLEPEPPDAAAAVA
;
A
#
# COMPACT_ATOMS: atom_id res chain seq x y z
N MET A 1 -13.51 -2.32 2.21
CA MET A 1 -13.52 -1.69 3.55
C MET A 1 -14.71 -2.24 4.33
N GLY A 2 -14.53 -2.56 5.62
CA GLY A 2 -15.62 -2.99 6.51
C GLY A 2 -16.55 -1.82 6.87
N LEU A 3 -17.56 -2.10 7.73
CA LEU A 3 -18.38 -1.03 8.31
C LEU A 3 -17.53 -0.19 9.26
N PRO A 4 -17.77 1.14 9.35
CA PRO A 4 -17.07 1.99 10.30
C PRO A 4 -17.33 1.54 11.73
N LEU A 5 -16.30 1.56 12.57
CA LEU A 5 -16.39 1.19 13.99
C LEU A 5 -17.11 2.26 14.81
N LEU A 6 -17.02 3.51 14.38
CA LEU A 6 -17.62 4.67 15.05
C LEU A 6 -18.39 5.49 14.02
N HIS A 7 -19.66 5.78 14.34
CA HIS A 7 -20.54 6.61 13.52
C HIS A 7 -20.51 8.10 13.92
N THR A 8 -19.71 8.48 14.90
CA THR A 8 -19.55 9.89 15.29
C THR A 8 -18.49 10.53 14.41
N ALA A 9 -18.88 11.52 13.62
CA ALA A 9 -17.97 12.30 12.81
C ALA A 9 -16.86 12.88 13.72
N MET A 10 -15.64 12.38 13.52
CA MET A 10 -14.45 12.74 14.28
C MET A 10 -13.57 13.60 13.38
N THR A 11 -12.97 14.65 13.91
CA THR A 11 -11.93 15.39 13.19
C THR A 11 -10.63 14.58 13.13
N ALA A 12 -9.79 14.87 12.17
CA ALA A 12 -8.47 14.24 12.08
C ALA A 12 -7.62 14.40 13.36
N ALA A 13 -7.75 15.55 14.06
CA ALA A 13 -7.05 15.79 15.32
C ALA A 13 -7.62 14.94 16.47
N GLU A 14 -8.92 14.83 16.58
CA GLU A 14 -9.58 13.97 17.55
C GLU A 14 -9.26 12.50 17.30
N PHE A 15 -9.21 12.07 16.02
CA PHE A 15 -8.78 10.73 15.67
C PHE A 15 -7.36 10.44 16.18
N LEU A 16 -6.40 11.32 15.94
CA LEU A 16 -5.02 11.09 16.37
C LEU A 16 -4.92 11.00 17.90
N ALA A 17 -5.58 11.91 18.64
CA ALA A 17 -5.56 11.89 20.10
C ALA A 17 -6.21 10.61 20.66
N TRP A 18 -7.27 10.15 20.02
CA TRP A 18 -7.94 8.89 20.41
C TRP A 18 -7.11 7.66 20.06
N ASP A 19 -6.51 7.63 18.85
CA ASP A 19 -5.74 6.49 18.31
C ASP A 19 -4.45 6.23 19.09
N GLU A 20 -3.84 7.25 19.71
CA GLU A 20 -2.67 7.10 20.59
C GLU A 20 -2.91 6.12 21.76
N HIS A 21 -4.16 5.95 22.18
CA HIS A 21 -4.54 5.07 23.28
C HIS A 21 -5.08 3.71 22.81
N GLN A 22 -5.02 3.44 21.50
CA GLN A 22 -5.53 2.20 20.93
C GLN A 22 -4.42 1.19 20.71
N THR A 23 -4.74 -0.09 20.87
CA THR A 23 -3.80 -1.19 20.63
C THR A 23 -3.86 -1.74 19.21
N LEU A 24 -4.96 -1.48 18.49
CA LEU A 24 -5.17 -1.93 17.12
C LEU A 24 -5.02 -0.76 16.16
N ARG A 25 -4.44 -1.01 14.98
CA ARG A 25 -4.36 -0.01 13.90
C ARG A 25 -5.72 0.25 13.28
N ARG A 26 -5.99 1.51 12.99
CA ARG A 26 -7.23 1.95 12.38
C ARG A 26 -6.97 3.00 11.32
N GLU A 27 -7.66 2.89 10.22
CA GLU A 27 -7.68 3.90 9.18
C GLU A 27 -8.77 4.93 9.49
N PHE A 28 -8.52 6.18 9.12
CA PHE A 28 -9.47 7.29 9.24
C PHE A 28 -9.80 7.82 7.86
N VAL A 29 -11.07 7.97 7.57
CA VAL A 29 -11.56 8.47 6.28
C VAL A 29 -12.71 9.46 6.53
N ARG A 30 -12.45 10.73 6.37
CA ARG A 30 -13.47 11.81 6.40
C ARG A 30 -14.41 11.71 7.61
N GLY A 31 -13.85 11.53 8.80
CA GLY A 31 -14.61 11.44 10.05
C GLY A 31 -14.98 10.03 10.49
N GLU A 32 -14.83 9.03 9.66
CA GLU A 32 -15.12 7.64 9.97
C GLU A 32 -13.84 6.86 10.30
N VAL A 33 -13.95 5.88 11.20
CA VAL A 33 -12.82 5.05 11.66
C VAL A 33 -13.07 3.59 11.30
N PHE A 34 -12.10 2.97 10.66
CA PHE A 34 -12.17 1.59 10.17
C PHE A 34 -11.07 0.73 10.80
N ALA A 35 -11.44 -0.47 11.27
CA ALA A 35 -10.42 -1.45 11.67
C ALA A 35 -9.68 -1.96 10.45
N MET A 36 -8.37 -2.14 10.60
CA MET A 36 -7.59 -2.87 9.59
C MET A 36 -7.90 -4.36 9.71
N ALA A 37 -8.18 -5.00 8.59
CA ALA A 37 -8.29 -6.45 8.52
C ALA A 37 -6.90 -7.08 8.70
N GLY A 38 -6.84 -8.27 9.30
CA GLY A 38 -5.62 -9.08 9.27
C GLY A 38 -5.33 -9.57 7.85
N GLY A 39 -4.06 -9.67 7.49
CA GLY A 39 -3.61 -10.23 6.22
C GLY A 39 -3.26 -11.71 6.37
N GLU A 40 -3.27 -12.44 5.25
CA GLU A 40 -2.75 -13.80 5.16
C GLU A 40 -1.21 -13.79 5.10
N ASP A 41 -0.58 -14.91 5.44
CA ASP A 41 0.89 -15.07 5.43
C ASP A 41 1.49 -14.79 4.04
N ARG A 42 0.84 -15.24 2.97
CA ARG A 42 1.26 -15.00 1.58
C ARG A 42 1.34 -13.50 1.24
N ASN A 43 0.33 -12.73 1.67
CA ASN A 43 0.30 -11.29 1.49
C ASN A 43 1.42 -10.60 2.27
N ASN A 44 1.65 -11.05 3.50
CA ASN A 44 2.74 -10.55 4.34
C ASN A 44 4.11 -10.86 3.72
N THR A 45 4.30 -12.08 3.18
CA THR A 45 5.53 -12.49 2.49
C THR A 45 5.83 -11.57 1.31
N VAL A 46 4.85 -11.31 0.45
CA VAL A 46 5.03 -10.42 -0.73
C VAL A 46 5.31 -8.98 -0.30
N ALA A 47 4.59 -8.45 0.69
CA ALA A 47 4.88 -7.13 1.25
C ALA A 47 6.30 -7.06 1.82
N GLY A 48 6.75 -8.12 2.51
CA GLY A 48 8.11 -8.27 3.02
C GLY A 48 9.18 -8.30 1.92
N ASN A 49 8.95 -9.04 0.84
CA ASN A 49 9.84 -9.13 -0.31
C ASN A 49 10.02 -7.75 -0.99
N LEU A 50 8.90 -7.03 -1.19
CA LEU A 50 8.92 -5.66 -1.71
C LEU A 50 9.67 -4.71 -0.79
N TYR A 51 9.36 -4.75 0.51
CA TYR A 51 10.05 -3.92 1.51
C TYR A 51 11.55 -4.18 1.52
N ALA A 52 11.98 -5.44 1.59
CA ALA A 52 13.39 -5.82 1.65
C ALA A 52 14.15 -5.35 0.40
N THR A 53 13.59 -5.60 -0.78
CA THR A 53 14.21 -5.20 -2.06
C THR A 53 14.30 -3.69 -2.20
N LEU A 54 13.22 -2.96 -1.91
CA LEU A 54 13.20 -1.49 -1.93
C LEU A 54 14.19 -0.91 -0.93
N ARG A 55 14.24 -1.44 0.30
CA ARG A 55 15.15 -0.98 1.32
C ARG A 55 16.62 -1.20 0.95
N GLN A 56 16.94 -2.34 0.35
CA GLN A 56 18.30 -2.63 -0.15
C GLN A 56 18.67 -1.68 -1.29
N HIS A 57 17.78 -1.52 -2.28
CA HIS A 57 18.00 -0.67 -3.44
C HIS A 57 18.21 0.81 -3.06
N LEU A 58 17.41 1.32 -2.12
CA LEU A 58 17.43 2.71 -1.68
C LEU A 58 18.46 3.00 -0.56
N SER A 59 19.30 2.02 -0.23
CA SER A 59 20.35 2.20 0.79
C SER A 59 21.32 3.30 0.37
N GLY A 60 21.62 4.22 1.28
CA GLY A 60 22.49 5.38 1.01
C GLY A 60 21.82 6.54 0.27
N SER A 61 20.58 6.38 -0.20
CA SER A 61 19.78 7.47 -0.78
C SER A 61 19.04 8.27 0.31
N PRO A 62 18.46 9.44 -0.03
CA PRO A 62 17.59 10.18 0.91
C PRO A 62 16.26 9.50 1.16
N CYS A 63 15.88 8.52 0.33
CA CYS A 63 14.58 7.85 0.42
C CYS A 63 14.53 6.85 1.59
N ARG A 64 13.35 6.68 2.14
CA ARG A 64 13.07 5.71 3.21
C ARG A 64 11.86 4.87 2.85
N VAL A 65 11.95 3.59 3.20
CA VAL A 65 10.89 2.61 3.00
C VAL A 65 10.24 2.32 4.34
N TYR A 66 8.93 2.32 4.37
CA TYR A 66 8.12 1.98 5.55
C TYR A 66 7.11 0.90 5.17
N MET A 67 6.66 0.13 6.15
CA MET A 67 5.59 -0.85 5.99
C MET A 67 4.63 -0.81 7.17
N SER A 68 3.39 -1.06 6.91
CA SER A 68 2.28 -1.41 7.81
C SER A 68 2.06 -0.57 9.09
N ASP A 69 3.10 -0.04 9.74
CA ASP A 69 3.00 0.58 11.07
C ASP A 69 3.11 2.11 11.08
N VAL A 70 3.33 2.71 9.90
CA VAL A 70 3.52 4.17 9.78
C VAL A 70 2.37 4.76 8.98
N LYS A 71 1.67 5.73 9.58
CA LYS A 71 0.53 6.39 8.94
C LYS A 71 0.97 7.23 7.74
N LEU A 72 0.20 7.17 6.67
CA LEU A 72 0.24 8.11 5.55
C LEU A 72 -0.96 9.03 5.62
N ARG A 73 -0.71 10.33 5.77
CA ARG A 73 -1.74 11.37 5.74
C ARG A 73 -1.98 11.83 4.31
N VAL A 74 -3.22 11.76 3.88
CA VAL A 74 -3.70 12.40 2.64
C VAL A 74 -4.53 13.61 3.03
N GLU A 75 -3.89 14.78 3.11
CA GLU A 75 -4.50 16.00 3.67
C GLU A 75 -5.76 16.42 2.92
N VAL A 76 -5.69 16.47 1.59
CA VAL A 76 -6.80 16.93 0.73
C VAL A 76 -8.01 16.00 0.81
N ALA A 77 -7.78 14.70 0.99
CA ALA A 77 -8.85 13.71 1.11
C ALA A 77 -9.33 13.52 2.56
N ASP A 78 -8.70 14.19 3.53
CA ASP A 78 -8.93 14.03 4.96
C ASP A 78 -8.86 12.59 5.43
N CYS A 79 -7.77 11.88 5.08
CA CYS A 79 -7.58 10.47 5.38
C CYS A 79 -6.25 10.20 6.08
N TYR A 80 -6.23 9.14 6.93
CA TYR A 80 -5.03 8.45 7.41
C TYR A 80 -5.12 6.98 7.03
N PHE A 81 -4.12 6.51 6.28
CA PHE A 81 -3.99 5.11 5.88
C PHE A 81 -2.72 4.48 6.44
N TYR A 82 -2.65 3.15 6.40
CA TYR A 82 -1.45 2.37 6.69
C TYR A 82 -1.12 1.51 5.47
N PRO A 83 -0.40 2.04 4.47
CA PRO A 83 0.00 1.25 3.30
C PRO A 83 0.80 0.01 3.70
N ASP A 84 0.63 -1.09 2.98
CA ASP A 84 1.45 -2.29 3.19
C ASP A 84 2.93 -1.98 2.99
N VAL A 85 3.28 -1.21 1.94
CA VAL A 85 4.62 -0.62 1.76
C VAL A 85 4.49 0.79 1.20
N MET A 86 5.32 1.72 1.66
CA MET A 86 5.46 3.05 1.07
C MET A 86 6.89 3.53 1.03
N VAL A 87 7.20 4.38 0.07
CA VAL A 87 8.49 5.07 -0.05
C VAL A 87 8.26 6.56 -0.02
N THR A 88 9.05 7.27 0.77
CA THR A 88 9.15 8.73 0.76
C THR A 88 10.60 9.16 0.65
N CYS A 89 10.86 10.25 -0.08
CA CYS A 89 12.18 10.87 -0.23
C CYS A 89 12.21 12.28 0.39
N SER A 90 11.15 12.65 1.11
CA SER A 90 10.98 13.97 1.74
C SER A 90 11.80 14.09 3.02
N THR A 91 12.54 15.18 3.15
CA THR A 91 13.26 15.53 4.39
C THR A 91 12.29 15.85 5.55
N ALA A 92 11.11 16.42 5.24
CA ALA A 92 10.06 16.66 6.23
C ALA A 92 9.52 15.35 6.79
N ASP A 93 9.28 14.37 5.92
CA ASP A 93 8.88 13.03 6.34
C ASP A 93 9.98 12.30 7.14
N ALA A 94 11.25 12.52 6.82
CA ALA A 94 12.35 11.95 7.58
C ALA A 94 12.38 12.45 9.04
N ALA A 95 11.97 13.68 9.29
CA ALA A 95 11.87 14.27 10.62
C ALA A 95 10.62 13.83 11.39
N SER A 96 9.55 13.42 10.71
CA SER A 96 8.31 12.96 11.33
C SER A 96 8.41 11.49 11.72
N ARG A 97 8.14 11.14 12.99
CA ARG A 97 8.30 9.75 13.49
C ARG A 97 7.11 8.86 13.17
N LEU A 98 5.89 9.38 13.19
CA LEU A 98 4.65 8.58 13.19
C LEU A 98 3.83 8.73 11.90
N ILE A 99 3.93 9.87 11.22
CA ILE A 99 3.06 10.22 10.10
C ILE A 99 3.93 10.69 8.93
N LYS A 100 3.68 10.16 7.75
CA LYS A 100 4.26 10.59 6.49
C LYS A 100 3.21 11.33 5.66
N ARG A 101 3.66 12.21 4.74
CA ARG A 101 2.79 13.07 3.93
C ARG A 101 3.19 13.11 2.46
N ASP A 102 4.44 12.73 2.16
CA ASP A 102 5.07 12.94 0.85
C ASP A 102 5.52 11.61 0.23
N ALA A 103 4.67 10.58 0.31
CA ALA A 103 4.98 9.30 -0.34
C ALA A 103 5.10 9.48 -1.87
N VAL A 104 6.15 8.88 -2.47
CA VAL A 104 6.37 8.83 -3.93
C VAL A 104 5.88 7.52 -4.54
N LEU A 105 5.87 6.46 -3.74
CA LEU A 105 5.34 5.14 -4.07
C LEU A 105 4.50 4.63 -2.91
N VAL A 106 3.31 4.12 -3.23
CA VAL A 106 2.43 3.40 -2.30
C VAL A 106 2.14 2.03 -2.90
N VAL A 107 2.17 1.01 -2.06
CA VAL A 107 1.87 -0.40 -2.40
C VAL A 107 0.79 -0.93 -1.49
N GLU A 108 -0.21 -1.57 -2.07
CA GLU A 108 -1.22 -2.36 -1.36
C GLU A 108 -1.21 -3.79 -1.90
N VAL A 109 -1.07 -4.76 -1.02
CA VAL A 109 -1.17 -6.18 -1.33
C VAL A 109 -2.60 -6.62 -1.09
N LEU A 110 -3.29 -6.94 -2.17
CA LEU A 110 -4.73 -7.14 -2.18
C LEU A 110 -5.15 -8.37 -1.39
N SER A 111 -6.20 -8.20 -0.59
CA SER A 111 -6.92 -9.29 0.05
C SER A 111 -8.35 -9.37 -0.52
N PRO A 112 -9.04 -10.52 -0.41
CA PRO A 112 -10.43 -10.62 -0.86
C PRO A 112 -11.36 -9.57 -0.23
N SER A 113 -11.09 -9.16 1.01
CA SER A 113 -11.93 -8.20 1.75
C SER A 113 -11.66 -6.73 1.39
N THR A 114 -10.47 -6.37 0.90
CA THR A 114 -10.07 -4.97 0.64
C THR A 114 -9.91 -4.64 -0.84
N SER A 115 -9.75 -5.64 -1.71
CA SER A 115 -9.39 -5.48 -3.13
C SER A 115 -10.27 -4.48 -3.89
N ALA A 116 -11.58 -4.49 -3.68
CA ALA A 116 -12.48 -3.55 -4.37
C ALA A 116 -12.25 -2.10 -3.90
N TYR A 117 -12.02 -1.91 -2.60
CA TYR A 117 -11.74 -0.60 -2.02
C TYR A 117 -10.38 -0.06 -2.45
N ASP A 118 -9.34 -0.90 -2.42
CA ASP A 118 -7.97 -0.52 -2.81
C ASP A 118 -7.90 -0.13 -4.30
N ARG A 119 -8.70 -0.78 -5.15
CA ARG A 119 -8.83 -0.47 -6.59
C ARG A 119 -9.66 0.79 -6.88
N GLY A 120 -10.53 1.19 -5.97
CA GLY A 120 -11.50 2.27 -6.14
C GLY A 120 -11.21 3.49 -5.27
N ASP A 121 -11.95 3.61 -4.16
CA ASP A 121 -11.98 4.80 -3.32
C ASP A 121 -10.62 5.12 -2.67
N LYS A 122 -9.91 4.11 -2.19
CA LYS A 122 -8.58 4.29 -1.59
C LYS A 122 -7.57 4.84 -2.62
N PHE A 123 -7.61 4.33 -3.87
CA PHE A 123 -6.81 4.89 -4.95
C PHE A 123 -7.22 6.33 -5.29
N ALA A 124 -8.53 6.63 -5.30
CA ALA A 124 -9.00 7.99 -5.53
C ALA A 124 -8.46 8.96 -4.46
N ASP A 125 -8.42 8.53 -3.19
CA ASP A 125 -7.86 9.32 -2.10
C ASP A 125 -6.33 9.47 -2.26
N TYR A 126 -5.59 8.39 -2.54
CA TYR A 126 -4.12 8.45 -2.73
C TYR A 126 -3.71 9.36 -3.89
N ARG A 127 -4.48 9.44 -4.98
CA ARG A 127 -4.21 10.34 -6.10
C ARG A 127 -4.23 11.82 -5.72
N ALA A 128 -4.82 12.18 -4.58
CA ALA A 128 -4.80 13.54 -4.05
C ALA A 128 -3.45 13.92 -3.41
N LEU A 129 -2.52 12.97 -3.21
CA LEU A 129 -1.15 13.26 -2.79
C LEU A 129 -0.37 13.87 -3.96
N PRO A 130 0.13 15.11 -3.85
CA PRO A 130 0.90 15.73 -4.93
C PRO A 130 2.20 14.99 -5.24
N SER A 131 2.84 14.43 -4.21
CA SER A 131 4.12 13.72 -4.29
C SER A 131 4.01 12.33 -4.89
N LEU A 132 2.82 11.72 -4.89
CA LEU A 132 2.65 10.34 -5.34
C LEU A 132 2.87 10.24 -6.86
N ALA A 133 3.86 9.44 -7.22
CA ALA A 133 4.20 9.16 -8.61
C ALA A 133 3.73 7.78 -9.07
N GLU A 134 3.67 6.81 -8.16
CA GLU A 134 3.25 5.44 -8.47
C GLU A 134 2.40 4.84 -7.35
N TYR A 135 1.34 4.11 -7.75
CA TYR A 135 0.50 3.30 -6.89
C TYR A 135 0.48 1.87 -7.41
N LEU A 136 0.93 0.93 -6.60
CA LEU A 136 1.06 -0.48 -6.96
C LEU A 136 0.04 -1.31 -6.18
N LEU A 137 -0.76 -2.07 -6.92
CA LEU A 137 -1.64 -3.12 -6.40
C LEU A 137 -1.05 -4.48 -6.73
N VAL A 138 -0.91 -5.35 -5.75
CA VAL A 138 -0.36 -6.69 -5.91
C VAL A 138 -1.43 -7.74 -5.60
N ASP A 139 -1.83 -8.50 -6.61
CA ASP A 139 -2.74 -9.64 -6.49
C ASP A 139 -1.88 -10.91 -6.40
N VAL A 140 -1.74 -11.44 -5.19
CA VAL A 140 -0.85 -12.57 -4.90
C VAL A 140 -1.36 -13.85 -5.56
N ASP A 141 -2.66 -14.09 -5.52
CA ASP A 141 -3.27 -15.30 -6.07
C ASP A 141 -3.10 -15.39 -7.58
N LYS A 142 -3.25 -14.24 -8.26
CA LYS A 142 -3.08 -14.18 -9.72
C LYS A 142 -1.64 -13.90 -10.17
N ARG A 143 -0.70 -13.74 -9.22
CA ARG A 143 0.68 -13.27 -9.50
C ARG A 143 0.67 -12.09 -10.47
N ARG A 144 -0.18 -11.11 -10.18
CA ARG A 144 -0.40 -9.93 -11.02
C ARG A 144 -0.13 -8.65 -10.24
N CYS A 145 0.55 -7.72 -10.91
CA CYS A 145 0.74 -6.37 -10.43
C CYS A 145 0.02 -5.38 -11.34
N ASP A 146 -0.79 -4.51 -10.78
CA ASP A 146 -1.42 -3.38 -11.44
C ASP A 146 -0.73 -2.10 -10.96
N LEU A 147 0.26 -1.63 -11.72
CA LEU A 147 1.00 -0.40 -11.40
C LEU A 147 0.36 0.79 -12.10
N TYR A 148 -0.17 1.72 -11.33
CA TYR A 148 -0.61 3.02 -11.82
C TYR A 148 0.53 4.02 -11.69
N ARG A 149 0.91 4.66 -12.80
CA ARG A 149 1.95 5.67 -12.84
C ARG A 149 1.37 7.00 -13.30
N LYS A 150 1.72 8.07 -12.57
CA LYS A 150 1.34 9.43 -12.89
C LYS A 150 2.25 9.98 -13.99
N GLY A 151 1.68 10.38 -15.12
CA GLY A 151 2.38 11.05 -16.19
C GLY A 151 2.70 12.51 -15.89
N VAL A 152 3.54 13.11 -16.71
CA VAL A 152 3.87 14.55 -16.62
C VAL A 152 2.67 15.46 -16.86
N ASP A 153 1.65 14.96 -17.54
CA ASP A 153 0.35 15.57 -17.79
C ASP A 153 -0.64 15.41 -16.63
N GLY A 154 -0.23 14.71 -15.56
CA GLY A 154 -1.06 14.41 -14.39
C GLY A 154 -2.00 13.22 -14.58
N LEU A 155 -2.02 12.57 -15.74
CA LEU A 155 -2.84 11.40 -16.00
C LEU A 155 -2.21 10.15 -15.37
N TRP A 156 -3.07 9.25 -14.87
CA TRP A 156 -2.66 7.97 -14.32
C TRP A 156 -2.80 6.87 -15.35
N VAL A 157 -1.70 6.23 -15.68
CA VAL A 157 -1.63 5.16 -16.68
C VAL A 157 -1.38 3.83 -15.99
N LEU A 158 -2.18 2.82 -16.30
CA LEU A 158 -2.00 1.45 -15.80
C LEU A 158 -0.93 0.72 -16.60
N HIS A 159 0.05 0.15 -15.90
CA HIS A 159 1.10 -0.73 -16.40
C HIS A 159 0.95 -2.10 -15.74
N PRO A 160 0.17 -3.02 -16.29
CA PRO A 160 0.01 -4.34 -15.69
C PRO A 160 1.22 -5.22 -15.97
N THR A 161 1.61 -6.04 -14.98
CA THR A 161 2.58 -7.13 -15.16
C THR A 161 2.01 -8.42 -14.59
N GLN A 162 2.40 -9.56 -15.14
CA GLN A 162 1.89 -10.86 -14.71
C GLN A 162 2.97 -11.95 -14.82
N GLY A 163 2.92 -12.91 -13.90
CA GLY A 163 3.81 -14.07 -13.90
C GLY A 163 5.28 -13.66 -13.76
N GLU A 164 6.09 -14.05 -14.74
CA GLU A 164 7.56 -13.84 -14.75
C GLU A 164 8.00 -12.47 -15.29
N GLN A 165 7.07 -11.59 -15.59
CA GLN A 165 7.42 -10.25 -16.07
C GLN A 165 8.05 -9.41 -14.97
N PRO A 166 9.14 -8.66 -15.24
CA PRO A 166 9.75 -7.77 -14.26
C PRO A 166 8.83 -6.56 -13.98
N LEU A 167 8.79 -6.14 -12.72
CA LEU A 167 8.08 -4.94 -12.28
C LEU A 167 9.03 -3.74 -12.30
N VAL A 168 8.69 -2.71 -13.06
CA VAL A 168 9.48 -1.48 -13.17
C VAL A 168 8.86 -0.38 -12.34
N LEU A 169 9.50 0.01 -11.23
CA LEU A 169 9.13 1.10 -10.34
C LEU A 169 9.97 2.34 -10.67
N ALA A 170 9.48 3.14 -11.62
CA ALA A 170 10.22 4.28 -12.15
C ALA A 170 10.43 5.40 -11.12
N SER A 171 9.48 5.61 -10.21
CA SER A 171 9.55 6.62 -9.14
C SER A 171 10.75 6.46 -8.22
N VAL A 172 11.28 5.23 -8.13
CA VAL A 172 12.42 4.87 -7.27
C VAL A 172 13.58 4.26 -8.06
N GLY A 173 13.49 4.19 -9.40
CA GLY A 173 14.53 3.67 -10.29
C GLY A 173 14.84 2.18 -10.11
N LEU A 174 13.84 1.38 -9.70
CA LEU A 174 14.00 -0.05 -9.44
C LEU A 174 13.34 -0.89 -10.53
N THR A 175 14.06 -1.89 -11.05
CA THR A 175 13.46 -3.00 -11.79
C THR A 175 13.55 -4.26 -10.94
N LEU A 176 12.42 -4.76 -10.49
CA LEU A 176 12.29 -5.93 -9.63
C LEU A 176 11.98 -7.16 -10.50
N ALA A 177 12.84 -8.18 -10.41
CA ALA A 177 12.58 -9.46 -11.06
C ALA A 177 11.40 -10.19 -10.38
N ALA A 178 10.58 -10.87 -11.18
CA ALA A 178 9.43 -11.63 -10.67
C ALA A 178 9.83 -12.66 -9.60
N GLY A 179 10.95 -13.37 -9.80
CA GLY A 179 11.44 -14.33 -8.82
C GLY A 179 11.77 -13.73 -7.45
N ALA A 180 12.15 -12.44 -7.38
CA ALA A 180 12.37 -11.76 -6.10
C ALA A 180 11.04 -11.29 -5.46
N LEU A 181 10.06 -10.90 -6.27
CA LEU A 181 8.74 -10.51 -5.78
C LEU A 181 7.97 -11.70 -5.18
N TRP A 182 8.00 -12.83 -5.89
CA TRP A 182 7.25 -14.03 -5.55
C TRP A 182 8.07 -15.06 -4.76
N ALA A 183 9.24 -14.69 -4.23
CA ALA A 183 10.08 -15.58 -3.42
C ALA A 183 9.31 -16.09 -2.19
N ASP A 184 9.58 -17.34 -1.83
CA ASP A 184 9.03 -18.03 -0.65
C ASP A 184 7.49 -18.17 -0.67
N LEU A 185 6.86 -18.00 -1.83
CA LEU A 185 5.46 -18.36 -2.00
C LEU A 185 5.34 -19.83 -2.41
N GLU A 186 4.69 -20.62 -1.57
CA GLU A 186 4.32 -21.98 -1.93
C GLU A 186 3.53 -21.99 -3.25
N PRO A 187 3.75 -23.00 -4.13
CA PRO A 187 2.88 -23.18 -5.29
C PRO A 187 1.43 -23.32 -4.80
N GLU A 188 0.51 -22.65 -5.48
CA GLU A 188 -0.90 -22.78 -5.18
C GLU A 188 -1.28 -24.29 -5.23
N PRO A 189 -1.93 -24.86 -4.19
CA PRO A 189 -2.38 -26.24 -4.28
C PRO A 189 -3.30 -26.37 -5.48
N PRO A 190 -3.16 -27.43 -6.29
CA PRO A 190 -4.04 -27.63 -7.46
C PRO A 190 -5.48 -27.56 -6.99
N ASP A 191 -6.27 -26.72 -7.67
CA ASP A 191 -7.66 -26.41 -7.37
C ASP A 191 -8.43 -27.62 -6.84
N ALA A 192 -8.95 -27.54 -5.62
CA ALA A 192 -9.86 -28.51 -5.05
C ALA A 192 -11.19 -28.62 -5.86
N ALA A 193 -11.40 -27.74 -6.83
CA ALA A 193 -12.52 -27.77 -7.75
C ALA A 193 -12.42 -28.87 -8.84
N ALA A 194 -11.24 -29.45 -9.08
CA ALA A 194 -11.06 -30.52 -10.05
C ALA A 194 -11.26 -31.94 -9.45
N ALA A 195 -11.52 -32.06 -8.16
CA ALA A 195 -11.64 -33.36 -7.47
C ALA A 195 -13.09 -33.87 -7.34
N VAL A 196 -14.08 -33.19 -7.94
CA VAL A 196 -15.50 -33.63 -7.98
C VAL A 196 -15.98 -33.64 -9.43
N ALA A 197 -15.50 -34.60 -10.18
CA ALA A 197 -16.06 -35.01 -11.46
C ALA A 197 -16.07 -36.53 -11.54
#